data_bee788d3130d36ab99b87a821432074c
#
_entry.id   bee788d3130d36ab99b87a821432074c
#
_cell.length_a   1.000
_cell.length_b   1.000
_cell.length_c   1.000
_cell.angle_alpha   90.00
_cell.angle_beta   90.00
_cell.angle_gamma   90.00
#
_symmetry.space_group_name_H-M   'P 1'
#
loop_
_entity.id
_entity.type
_entity.pdbx_description
1 polymer ?
#
loop_
_entity_poly.entity_id
_entity_poly.type
_entity_poly.pdbx_seq_one_letter_code
_entity_poly.pdbx_strand_id
1 'polypeptide(L)'
;MQNRQRAKSHKQPTTYSAFDTAIYYLTFRDRSRKELCDKLTEKGYEEAEIAEAVEKLMSYGYIDDERYASSYIRNQMRAKGRRRITMELSGKGVDSEMTRELCMELVPDEAETIYDLLERRYGNLDFSDEGQMRRMYSFFARRGFKYEDIRRAVSE
;
A
#
# COMPACT_ATOMS: atom_id res chain seq x y z
N MET A 1 36.32 -11.52 -25.53
CA MET A 1 35.38 -10.38 -25.34
C MET A 1 34.13 -10.69 -26.12
N GLN A 2 33.08 -11.23 -25.48
CA GLN A 2 31.79 -11.54 -26.13
C GLN A 2 30.79 -10.48 -25.72
N ASN A 3 30.41 -9.66 -26.71
CA ASN A 3 29.43 -8.60 -26.63
C ASN A 3 28.02 -9.25 -26.61
N ARG A 4 27.40 -9.36 -25.40
CA ARG A 4 26.01 -9.76 -25.25
C ARG A 4 25.13 -8.58 -25.65
N GLN A 5 24.79 -8.49 -26.93
CA GLN A 5 23.68 -7.67 -27.42
C GLN A 5 22.40 -8.20 -26.75
N ARG A 6 21.82 -7.40 -25.83
CA ARG A 6 20.46 -7.63 -25.33
C ARG A 6 19.51 -7.53 -26.54
N ALA A 7 18.94 -8.65 -26.92
CA ALA A 7 17.86 -8.68 -27.89
C ALA A 7 16.73 -7.77 -27.39
N LYS A 8 16.48 -6.67 -28.13
CA LYS A 8 15.27 -5.87 -27.98
C LYS A 8 14.11 -6.79 -28.39
N SER A 9 13.31 -7.22 -27.41
CA SER A 9 12.09 -7.96 -27.73
C SER A 9 11.22 -7.06 -28.59
N HIS A 10 10.93 -7.49 -29.79
CA HIS A 10 9.94 -6.85 -30.68
C HIS A 10 8.58 -7.02 -30.00
N LYS A 11 8.14 -5.96 -29.31
CA LYS A 11 6.79 -5.89 -28.77
C LYS A 11 5.82 -5.70 -29.94
N GLN A 12 4.82 -6.56 -30.02
CA GLN A 12 3.74 -6.41 -30.99
C GLN A 12 2.98 -5.09 -30.66
N PRO A 13 2.59 -4.30 -31.68
CA PRO A 13 1.82 -3.08 -31.43
C PRO A 13 0.52 -3.45 -30.72
N THR A 14 0.29 -2.84 -29.57
CA THR A 14 -0.99 -2.96 -28.87
C THR A 14 -2.08 -2.28 -29.70
N THR A 15 -3.18 -2.97 -29.92
CA THR A 15 -4.32 -2.45 -30.72
C THR A 15 -5.01 -1.25 -30.05
N TYR A 16 -4.80 -1.07 -28.74
CA TYR A 16 -5.40 -0.02 -27.93
C TYR A 16 -4.37 1.00 -27.51
N SER A 17 -4.81 2.25 -27.29
CA SER A 17 -3.95 3.30 -26.73
C SER A 17 -3.56 2.99 -25.29
N ALA A 18 -2.47 3.64 -24.79
CA ALA A 18 -2.10 3.56 -23.38
C ALA A 18 -3.24 4.04 -22.47
N PHE A 19 -3.97 5.09 -22.91
CA PHE A 19 -5.14 5.60 -22.20
C PHE A 19 -6.26 4.57 -22.10
N ASP A 20 -6.68 3.94 -23.20
CA ASP A 20 -7.75 2.93 -23.20
C ASP A 20 -7.39 1.72 -22.34
N THR A 21 -6.13 1.27 -22.45
CA THR A 21 -5.61 0.18 -21.63
C THR A 21 -5.59 0.53 -20.13
N ALA A 22 -5.24 1.76 -19.80
CA ALA A 22 -5.27 2.24 -18.42
C ALA A 22 -6.71 2.27 -17.87
N ILE A 23 -7.67 2.81 -18.64
CA ILE A 23 -9.10 2.79 -18.28
C ILE A 23 -9.55 1.34 -18.02
N TYR A 24 -9.21 0.42 -18.89
CA TYR A 24 -9.53 -0.99 -18.73
C TYR A 24 -9.01 -1.53 -17.37
N TYR A 25 -7.75 -1.24 -17.01
CA TYR A 25 -7.22 -1.67 -15.71
C TYR A 25 -7.94 -1.04 -14.51
N LEU A 26 -8.37 0.21 -14.63
CA LEU A 26 -9.08 0.91 -13.56
C LEU A 26 -10.52 0.40 -13.37
N THR A 27 -11.12 -0.30 -14.35
CA THR A 27 -12.44 -0.93 -14.18
C THR A 27 -12.41 -2.08 -13.17
N PHE A 28 -11.27 -2.70 -12.93
CA PHE A 28 -11.15 -3.83 -12.00
C PHE A 28 -10.90 -3.39 -10.55
N ARG A 29 -10.08 -2.38 -10.35
CA ARG A 29 -9.76 -1.81 -9.04
C ARG A 29 -9.04 -0.47 -9.18
N ASP A 30 -9.12 0.33 -8.16
CA ASP A 30 -8.28 1.52 -8.03
C ASP A 30 -6.78 1.15 -8.01
N ARG A 31 -5.97 2.04 -8.57
CA ARG A 31 -4.52 1.91 -8.63
C ARG A 31 -3.86 3.23 -8.31
N SER A 32 -2.68 3.16 -7.69
CA SER A 32 -1.82 4.33 -7.60
C SER A 32 -1.29 4.69 -8.99
N ARG A 33 -0.87 5.94 -9.14
CA ARG A 33 -0.20 6.41 -10.37
C ARG A 33 0.95 5.48 -10.77
N LYS A 34 1.82 5.12 -9.81
CA LYS A 34 2.96 4.23 -10.07
C LYS A 34 2.52 2.83 -10.53
N GLU A 35 1.56 2.21 -9.84
CA GLU A 35 1.04 0.90 -10.22
C GLU A 35 0.51 0.87 -11.65
N LEU A 36 -0.12 1.96 -12.09
CA LEU A 36 -0.64 2.07 -13.45
C LEU A 36 0.48 2.26 -14.46
N CYS A 37 1.46 3.14 -14.18
CA CYS A 37 2.65 3.30 -15.03
C CYS A 37 3.38 1.97 -15.20
N ASP A 38 3.62 1.24 -14.12
CA ASP A 38 4.29 -0.07 -14.15
C ASP A 38 3.53 -1.07 -15.04
N LYS A 39 2.19 -1.10 -14.95
CA LYS A 39 1.34 -1.95 -15.79
C LYS A 39 1.39 -1.60 -17.27
N LEU A 40 1.38 -0.33 -17.60
CA LEU A 40 1.50 0.13 -18.99
C LEU A 40 2.90 -0.17 -19.56
N THR A 41 3.95 0.00 -18.76
CA THR A 41 5.31 -0.39 -19.12
C THR A 41 5.42 -1.90 -19.39
N GLU A 42 4.84 -2.74 -18.53
CA GLU A 42 4.77 -4.20 -18.75
C GLU A 42 4.07 -4.56 -20.07
N LYS A 43 3.06 -3.79 -20.45
CA LYS A 43 2.33 -3.97 -21.70
C LYS A 43 3.09 -3.49 -22.94
N GLY A 44 4.08 -2.66 -22.76
CA GLY A 44 4.96 -2.26 -23.83
C GLY A 44 4.77 -0.89 -24.39
N TYR A 45 4.00 -0.08 -23.74
CA TYR A 45 3.88 1.33 -24.13
C TYR A 45 5.19 2.08 -23.86
N GLU A 46 5.48 3.03 -24.74
CA GLU A 46 6.63 3.91 -24.58
C GLU A 46 6.38 4.93 -23.45
N GLU A 47 7.46 5.42 -22.85
CA GLU A 47 7.38 6.35 -21.71
C GLU A 47 6.54 7.60 -22.01
N ALA A 48 6.68 8.15 -23.22
CA ALA A 48 5.91 9.31 -23.67
C ALA A 48 4.40 9.02 -23.75
N GLU A 49 4.01 7.85 -24.27
CA GLU A 49 2.61 7.43 -24.34
C GLU A 49 2.00 7.23 -22.95
N ILE A 50 2.79 6.66 -22.04
CA ILE A 50 2.39 6.48 -20.63
C ILE A 50 2.21 7.83 -19.95
N ALA A 51 3.16 8.76 -20.11
CA ALA A 51 3.10 10.08 -19.52
C ALA A 51 1.86 10.86 -19.97
N GLU A 52 1.57 10.86 -21.28
CA GLU A 52 0.39 11.51 -21.84
C GLU A 52 -0.91 10.89 -21.30
N ALA A 53 -1.00 9.56 -21.30
CA ALA A 53 -2.18 8.85 -20.80
C ALA A 53 -2.44 9.13 -19.32
N VAL A 54 -1.39 9.10 -18.48
CA VAL A 54 -1.47 9.34 -17.05
C VAL A 54 -1.86 10.79 -16.75
N GLU A 55 -1.32 11.76 -17.48
CA GLU A 55 -1.69 13.17 -17.33
C GLU A 55 -3.18 13.40 -17.62
N LYS A 56 -3.70 12.82 -18.70
CA LYS A 56 -5.14 12.87 -19.02
C LYS A 56 -5.99 12.22 -17.92
N LEU A 57 -5.60 11.05 -17.44
CA LEU A 57 -6.32 10.33 -16.38
C LEU A 57 -6.35 11.12 -15.09
N MET A 58 -5.26 11.80 -14.74
CA MET A 58 -5.21 12.70 -13.59
C MET A 58 -6.12 13.91 -13.78
N SER A 59 -6.10 14.54 -14.96
CA SER A 59 -6.95 15.70 -15.26
C SER A 59 -8.44 15.37 -15.22
N TYR A 60 -8.81 14.15 -15.57
CA TYR A 60 -10.20 13.66 -15.48
C TYR A 60 -10.57 13.10 -14.09
N GLY A 61 -9.63 13.08 -13.15
CA GLY A 61 -9.86 12.53 -11.81
C GLY A 61 -9.98 10.99 -11.75
N TYR A 62 -9.60 10.27 -12.80
CA TYR A 62 -9.58 8.81 -12.81
C TYR A 62 -8.44 8.22 -11.98
N ILE A 63 -7.34 8.96 -11.82
CA ILE A 63 -6.23 8.64 -10.93
C ILE A 63 -6.06 9.77 -9.93
N ASP A 64 -5.97 9.42 -8.65
CA ASP A 64 -5.77 10.33 -7.55
C ASP A 64 -5.09 9.55 -6.40
N ASP A 65 -3.81 9.78 -6.17
CA ASP A 65 -3.03 9.06 -5.17
C ASP A 65 -3.48 9.36 -3.73
N GLU A 66 -4.02 10.56 -3.46
CA GLU A 66 -4.56 10.91 -2.14
C GLU A 66 -5.84 10.11 -1.85
N ARG A 67 -6.78 10.06 -2.81
CA ARG A 67 -7.99 9.25 -2.72
C ARG A 67 -7.65 7.76 -2.59
N TYR A 68 -6.68 7.28 -3.36
CA TYR A 68 -6.17 5.91 -3.29
C TYR A 68 -5.61 5.60 -1.90
N ALA A 69 -4.75 6.48 -1.36
CA ALA A 69 -4.16 6.33 -0.05
C ALA A 69 -5.22 6.33 1.06
N SER A 70 -6.18 7.27 1.02
CA SER A 70 -7.27 7.36 1.99
C SER A 70 -8.12 6.08 2.03
N SER A 71 -8.45 5.53 0.85
CA SER A 71 -9.19 4.27 0.74
C SER A 71 -8.36 3.09 1.28
N TYR A 72 -7.07 3.05 0.96
CA TYR A 72 -6.16 2.02 1.45
C TYR A 72 -6.03 2.05 2.97
N ILE A 73 -5.83 3.22 3.56
CA ILE A 73 -5.74 3.42 5.01
C ILE A 73 -7.00 2.89 5.70
N ARG A 74 -8.19 3.33 5.26
CA ARG A 74 -9.47 2.89 5.84
C ARG A 74 -9.67 1.38 5.78
N ASN A 75 -9.22 0.74 4.70
CA ASN A 75 -9.32 -0.71 4.53
C ASN A 75 -8.32 -1.50 5.40
N GLN A 76 -7.16 -0.91 5.73
CA GLN A 76 -6.09 -1.59 6.45
C GLN A 76 -6.01 -1.25 7.94
N MET A 77 -6.56 -0.12 8.37
CA MET A 77 -6.38 0.42 9.73
C MET A 77 -6.91 -0.49 10.84
N ARG A 78 -7.84 -1.40 10.53
CA ARG A 78 -8.35 -2.38 11.51
C ARG A 78 -7.45 -3.61 11.72
N ALA A 79 -6.40 -3.74 10.94
CA ALA A 79 -5.51 -4.90 10.96
C ALA A 79 -4.02 -4.55 11.03
N LYS A 80 -3.66 -3.31 10.70
CA LYS A 80 -2.28 -2.86 10.59
C LYS A 80 -2.09 -1.49 11.24
N GLY A 81 -0.92 -1.30 11.84
CA GLY A 81 -0.50 0.00 12.36
C GLY A 81 -0.04 0.96 11.25
N ARG A 82 -0.06 2.25 11.56
CA ARG A 82 0.32 3.34 10.64
C ARG A 82 1.67 3.12 9.96
N ARG A 83 2.67 2.63 10.70
CA ARG A 83 4.01 2.36 10.14
C ARG A 83 3.97 1.35 8.99
N ARG A 84 3.21 0.28 9.14
CA ARG A 84 3.06 -0.74 8.10
C ARG A 84 2.30 -0.20 6.90
N ILE A 85 1.21 0.53 7.13
CA ILE A 85 0.40 1.16 6.09
C ILE A 85 1.24 2.14 5.27
N THR A 86 1.99 3.03 5.94
CA THR A 86 2.87 4.00 5.26
C THR A 86 3.95 3.30 4.42
N MET A 87 4.55 2.23 4.93
CA MET A 87 5.54 1.46 4.18
C MET A 87 4.95 0.79 2.94
N GLU A 88 3.75 0.22 3.06
CA GLU A 88 3.05 -0.43 1.94
C GLU A 88 2.65 0.58 0.86
N LEU A 89 2.14 1.75 1.24
CA LEU A 89 1.79 2.83 0.31
C LEU A 89 3.03 3.45 -0.36
N SER A 90 4.13 3.59 0.37
CA SER A 90 5.42 4.00 -0.22
C SER A 90 5.89 3.00 -1.28
N GLY A 91 5.76 1.69 -1.03
CA GLY A 91 6.03 0.64 -2.01
C GLY A 91 5.15 0.73 -3.27
N LYS A 92 3.97 1.29 -3.15
CA LYS A 92 3.03 1.58 -4.25
C LYS A 92 3.29 2.94 -4.93
N GLY A 93 4.34 3.65 -4.53
CA GLY A 93 4.76 4.92 -5.10
C GLY A 93 3.92 6.12 -4.66
N VAL A 94 3.14 5.98 -3.59
CA VAL A 94 2.42 7.10 -2.99
C VAL A 94 3.37 7.91 -2.12
N ASP A 95 3.22 9.24 -2.13
CA ASP A 95 4.06 10.14 -1.36
C ASP A 95 4.00 9.83 0.15
N SER A 96 5.17 9.72 0.78
CA SER A 96 5.28 9.28 2.17
C SER A 96 4.85 10.35 3.17
N GLU A 97 5.00 11.64 2.84
CA GLU A 97 4.57 12.72 3.72
C GLU A 97 3.05 12.86 3.72
N MET A 98 2.46 12.92 2.52
CA MET A 98 1.00 12.86 2.35
C MET A 98 0.41 11.63 3.06
N THR A 99 1.01 10.46 2.90
CA THR A 99 0.53 9.25 3.57
C THR A 99 0.58 9.35 5.10
N ARG A 100 1.64 9.95 5.65
CA ARG A 100 1.74 10.16 7.11
C ARG A 100 0.67 11.11 7.63
N GLU A 101 0.43 12.21 6.93
CA GLU A 101 -0.62 13.17 7.27
C GLU A 101 -2.00 12.52 7.25
N LEU A 102 -2.33 11.80 6.18
CA LEU A 102 -3.58 11.05 6.08
C LEU A 102 -3.72 9.97 7.17
N CYS A 103 -2.64 9.27 7.51
CA CYS A 103 -2.66 8.31 8.61
C CYS A 103 -2.90 8.98 9.96
N MET A 104 -2.35 10.17 10.20
CA MET A 104 -2.60 10.91 11.44
C MET A 104 -4.05 11.40 11.54
N GLU A 105 -4.64 11.81 10.42
CA GLU A 105 -6.03 12.24 10.35
C GLU A 105 -7.02 11.08 10.51
N LEU A 106 -6.83 10.01 9.74
CA LEU A 106 -7.78 8.90 9.64
C LEU A 106 -7.61 7.85 10.75
N VAL A 107 -6.45 7.78 11.37
CA VAL A 107 -6.11 6.84 12.44
C VAL A 107 -5.39 7.61 13.56
N PRO A 108 -6.09 8.50 14.28
CA PRO A 108 -5.47 9.33 15.31
C PRO A 108 -4.95 8.51 16.48
N ASP A 109 -5.62 7.43 16.84
CA ASP A 109 -5.20 6.47 17.87
C ASP A 109 -5.26 5.04 17.35
N GLU A 110 -4.25 4.25 17.70
CA GLU A 110 -4.15 2.83 17.33
C GLU A 110 -4.57 1.90 18.50
N ALA A 111 -4.85 2.46 19.69
CA ALA A 111 -5.16 1.69 20.90
C ALA A 111 -6.38 0.79 20.68
N GLU A 112 -7.48 1.32 20.17
CA GLU A 112 -8.70 0.55 19.91
C GLU A 112 -8.44 -0.65 18.97
N THR A 113 -7.66 -0.44 17.91
CA THR A 113 -7.29 -1.53 17.00
C THR A 113 -6.43 -2.59 17.69
N ILE A 114 -5.50 -2.17 18.55
CA ILE A 114 -4.65 -3.09 19.33
C ILE A 114 -5.52 -3.90 20.29
N TYR A 115 -6.42 -3.26 21.01
CA TYR A 115 -7.37 -3.90 21.92
C TYR A 115 -8.22 -4.95 21.22
N ASP A 116 -8.87 -4.59 20.12
CA ASP A 116 -9.68 -5.49 19.32
C ASP A 116 -8.89 -6.73 18.86
N LEU A 117 -7.66 -6.53 18.43
CA LEU A 117 -6.79 -7.62 17.99
C LEU A 117 -6.28 -8.47 19.15
N LEU A 118 -5.99 -7.86 20.31
CA LEU A 118 -5.63 -8.57 21.53
C LEU A 118 -6.76 -9.47 21.98
N GLU A 119 -7.96 -8.95 22.11
CA GLU A 119 -9.13 -9.71 22.55
C GLU A 119 -9.43 -10.90 21.62
N ARG A 120 -9.48 -10.64 20.31
CA ARG A 120 -9.82 -11.70 19.32
C ARG A 120 -8.78 -12.81 19.22
N ARG A 121 -7.50 -12.49 19.42
CA ARG A 121 -6.41 -13.44 19.18
C ARG A 121 -5.74 -13.94 20.45
N TYR A 122 -5.77 -13.16 21.49
CA TYR A 122 -5.01 -13.38 22.72
C TYR A 122 -5.86 -13.20 24.00
N GLY A 123 -7.18 -13.30 23.88
CA GLY A 123 -8.11 -13.13 25.02
C GLY A 123 -7.86 -14.05 26.22
N ASN A 124 -7.13 -15.15 26.00
CA ASN A 124 -6.69 -16.07 27.06
C ASN A 124 -5.16 -16.07 27.20
N LEU A 125 -4.50 -14.92 26.98
CA LEU A 125 -3.06 -14.79 27.11
C LEU A 125 -2.63 -14.95 28.57
N ASP A 126 -1.68 -15.84 28.80
CA ASP A 126 -1.01 -15.91 30.08
C ASP A 126 0.15 -14.88 30.11
N PHE A 127 -0.06 -13.79 30.84
CA PHE A 127 0.94 -12.71 30.97
C PHE A 127 2.20 -13.15 31.73
N SER A 128 2.19 -14.29 32.43
CA SER A 128 3.37 -14.87 33.08
C SER A 128 4.21 -15.73 32.14
N ASP A 129 3.64 -16.14 30.98
CA ASP A 129 4.38 -16.92 29.95
C ASP A 129 5.14 -15.98 29.02
N GLU A 130 6.45 -15.87 29.24
CA GLU A 130 7.33 -15.06 28.39
C GLU A 130 7.30 -15.45 26.92
N GLY A 131 7.09 -16.72 26.60
CA GLY A 131 6.98 -17.22 25.24
C GLY A 131 5.73 -16.71 24.53
N GLN A 132 4.60 -16.70 25.22
CA GLN A 132 3.35 -16.15 24.71
C GLN A 132 3.48 -14.63 24.52
N MET A 133 4.02 -13.93 25.50
CA MET A 133 4.25 -12.48 25.43
C MET A 133 5.15 -12.11 24.23
N ARG A 134 6.25 -12.83 24.03
CA ARG A 134 7.15 -12.61 22.88
C ARG A 134 6.45 -12.81 21.55
N ARG A 135 5.61 -13.85 21.42
CA ARG A 135 4.84 -14.11 20.20
C ARG A 135 3.82 -13.00 19.92
N MET A 136 3.15 -12.54 20.95
CA MET A 136 2.18 -11.44 20.88
C MET A 136 2.87 -10.13 20.44
N TYR A 137 3.93 -9.69 21.10
CA TYR A 137 4.69 -8.50 20.69
C TYR A 137 5.21 -8.60 19.26
N SER A 138 5.73 -9.76 18.85
CA SER A 138 6.19 -9.99 17.48
C SER A 138 5.06 -9.90 16.43
N PHE A 139 3.86 -10.35 16.79
CA PHE A 139 2.68 -10.25 15.93
C PHE A 139 2.33 -8.78 15.66
N PHE A 140 2.25 -7.95 16.70
CA PHE A 140 1.92 -6.53 16.56
C PHE A 140 3.04 -5.73 15.87
N ALA A 141 4.31 -6.00 16.23
CA ALA A 141 5.47 -5.36 15.61
C ALA A 141 5.51 -5.58 14.10
N ARG A 142 5.25 -6.82 13.63
CA ARG A 142 5.19 -7.13 12.19
C ARG A 142 4.02 -6.42 11.48
N ARG A 143 2.97 -6.06 12.20
CA ARG A 143 1.84 -5.28 11.69
C ARG A 143 2.08 -3.76 11.75
N GLY A 144 3.20 -3.32 12.28
CA GLY A 144 3.61 -1.92 12.29
C GLY A 144 3.11 -1.11 13.47
N PHE A 145 2.61 -1.73 14.52
CA PHE A 145 2.27 -1.07 15.77
C PHE A 145 3.53 -0.74 16.56
N LYS A 146 3.52 0.37 17.28
CA LYS A 146 4.64 0.76 18.14
C LYS A 146 4.63 -0.02 19.44
N TYR A 147 5.82 -0.31 19.96
CA TYR A 147 5.98 -1.05 21.22
C TYR A 147 5.28 -0.37 22.39
N GLU A 148 5.38 0.95 22.48
CA GLU A 148 4.76 1.74 23.55
C GLU A 148 3.23 1.60 23.53
N ASP A 149 2.61 1.61 22.35
CA ASP A 149 1.16 1.49 22.19
C ASP A 149 0.70 0.06 22.53
N ILE A 150 1.46 -0.96 22.11
CA ILE A 150 1.19 -2.36 22.47
C ILE A 150 1.30 -2.54 23.98
N ARG A 151 2.36 -2.02 24.59
CA ARG A 151 2.58 -2.13 26.04
C ARG A 151 1.47 -1.45 26.82
N ARG A 152 1.05 -0.26 26.42
CA ARG A 152 -0.07 0.46 27.04
C ARG A 152 -1.34 -0.38 27.00
N ALA A 153 -1.71 -0.91 25.82
CA ALA A 153 -2.91 -1.73 25.65
C ALA A 153 -2.89 -3.05 26.47
N VAL A 154 -1.71 -3.60 26.73
CA VAL A 154 -1.56 -4.83 27.54
C VAL A 154 -1.64 -4.54 29.05
N SER A 155 -1.38 -3.29 29.47
CA SER A 155 -1.31 -2.90 30.89
C SER A 155 -2.64 -2.34 31.44
N GLU A 156 -3.61 -2.07 30.57
CA GLU A 156 -4.98 -1.65 30.90
C GLU A 156 -5.92 -2.85 31.02
#